data_fa4305ddb274c44fe8c9ab76ea7f9bc1
#
_entry.id   fa4305ddb274c44fe8c9ab76ea7f9bc1
#
_cell.length_a   1.000
_cell.length_b   1.000
_cell.length_c   1.000
_cell.angle_alpha   90.00
_cell.angle_beta   90.00
_cell.angle_gamma   90.00
#
_symmetry.space_group_name_H-M   'P 1'
#
loop_
_entity.id
_entity.type
_entity.pdbx_description
1 polymer ?
#
loop_
_entity_poly.entity_id
_entity_poly.type
_entity_poly.pdbx_seq_one_letter_code
_entity_poly.pdbx_strand_id
1 'polypeptide(L)' 'MEEKKGWKVKTFTTELRIFQTMKELEALDERVNQFIAENRMKKVISVSDMATTDTNGATIGLIRVLTFET' A
#
# COMPACT_ATOMS: atom_id res chain seq x y z
N MET A 1 8.43 24.34 18.17
CA MET A 1 8.59 23.83 17.15
C MET A 1 7.59 24.01 16.23
N GLU A 2 7.80 24.18 15.29
CA GLU A 2 6.89 24.41 14.43
C GLU A 2 6.22 23.27 14.08
N GLU A 3 5.16 23.36 13.73
CA GLU A 3 4.43 22.42 13.28
C GLU A 3 4.70 22.09 12.00
N LYS A 4 4.92 20.96 11.68
CA LYS A 4 5.16 20.68 10.40
C LYS A 4 4.05 20.17 9.74
N LYS A 5 3.84 20.48 8.56
CA LYS A 5 3.02 19.83 7.79
C LYS A 5 3.54 18.56 7.68
N GLY A 6 3.02 17.61 8.17
CA GLY A 6 3.59 16.37 8.18
C GLY A 6 3.35 15.58 6.95
N TRP A 7 4.36 14.91 6.49
CA TRP A 7 4.21 13.84 5.51
C TRP A 7 4.26 12.57 6.30
N LYS A 8 3.40 11.65 6.00
CA LYS A 8 3.36 10.38 6.69
C LYS A 8 3.34 9.25 5.69
N VAL A 9 3.72 8.07 6.12
CA VAL A 9 3.69 6.89 5.28
C VAL A 9 2.86 5.83 5.93
N LYS A 10 2.15 5.09 5.11
CA LYS A 10 1.42 3.92 5.56
C LYS A 10 1.82 2.78 4.66
N THR A 11 2.17 1.66 5.25
CA THR A 11 2.62 0.50 4.51
C THR A 11 1.54 -0.56 4.52
N PHE A 12 1.26 -1.12 3.34
CA PHE A 12 0.31 -2.20 3.20
C PHE A 12 1.04 -3.39 2.62
N THR A 13 0.67 -4.58 3.03
CA THR A 13 1.29 -5.78 2.48
C THR A 13 0.21 -6.77 2.11
N THR A 14 0.51 -7.59 1.12
CA THR A 14 -0.36 -8.68 0.76
C THR A 14 0.47 -9.75 0.09
N GLU A 15 -0.09 -10.96 -0.02
CA GLU A 15 0.53 -12.02 -0.76
C GLU A 15 -0.20 -12.18 -2.07
N LEU A 16 0.53 -12.39 -3.14
CA LEU A 16 -0.06 -12.60 -4.44
C LEU A 16 0.14 -14.04 -4.81
N ARG A 17 -0.96 -14.80 -4.90
CA ARG A 17 -0.89 -16.18 -5.28
C ARG A 17 -1.02 -16.29 -6.77
N ILE A 18 -0.35 -17.27 -7.34
CA ILE A 18 -0.26 -17.40 -8.77
C ILE A 18 -1.58 -17.30 -9.49
N PHE A 19 -2.61 -17.95 -9.02
CA PHE A 19 -3.86 -17.99 -9.74
C PHE A 19 -4.89 -16.97 -9.25
N GLN A 20 -4.49 -16.09 -8.34
CA GLN A 20 -5.43 -15.12 -7.79
C GLN A 20 -4.85 -13.72 -7.72
N THR A 21 -3.85 -13.47 -8.53
CA THR A 21 -3.11 -12.21 -8.46
C THR A 21 -4.02 -11.00 -8.60
N MET A 22 -4.87 -11.00 -9.61
CA MET A 22 -5.72 -9.83 -9.84
C MET A 22 -6.69 -9.59 -8.71
N LYS A 23 -7.24 -10.67 -8.16
CA LYS A 23 -8.14 -10.52 -7.06
C LYS A 23 -7.46 -9.96 -5.86
N GLU A 24 -6.24 -10.39 -5.61
CA GLU A 24 -5.49 -9.92 -4.45
C GLU A 24 -5.02 -8.48 -4.63
N LEU A 25 -4.69 -8.09 -5.86
CA LEU A 25 -4.34 -6.72 -6.11
C LEU A 25 -5.55 -5.79 -5.95
N GLU A 26 -6.70 -6.24 -6.40
CA GLU A 26 -7.92 -5.46 -6.21
C GLU A 26 -8.26 -5.29 -4.74
N ALA A 27 -8.07 -6.35 -3.97
CA ALA A 27 -8.32 -6.27 -2.53
C ALA A 27 -7.37 -5.30 -1.86
N LEU A 28 -6.11 -5.30 -2.30
CA LEU A 28 -5.13 -4.37 -1.76
C LEU A 28 -5.52 -2.94 -2.12
N ASP A 29 -5.93 -2.71 -3.36
CA ASP A 29 -6.34 -1.38 -3.78
C ASP A 29 -7.52 -0.89 -2.97
N GLU A 30 -8.45 -1.77 -2.68
CA GLU A 30 -9.60 -1.39 -1.87
C GLU A 30 -9.17 -1.00 -0.46
N ARG A 31 -8.24 -1.73 0.12
CA ARG A 31 -7.76 -1.38 1.45
C ARG A 31 -7.07 -0.01 1.45
N VAL A 32 -6.29 0.26 0.42
CA VAL A 32 -5.62 1.55 0.32
C VAL A 32 -6.64 2.67 0.14
N ASN A 33 -7.61 2.47 -0.74
CA ASN A 33 -8.61 3.49 -1.00
C ASN A 33 -9.48 3.74 0.23
N GLN A 34 -9.79 2.69 0.96
CA GLN A 34 -10.57 2.84 2.16
C GLN A 34 -9.79 3.63 3.22
N PHE A 35 -8.49 3.35 3.33
CA PHE A 35 -7.66 4.08 4.27
C PHE A 35 -7.63 5.57 3.91
N ILE A 36 -7.50 5.88 2.62
CA ILE A 36 -7.48 7.26 2.17
C ILE A 36 -8.81 7.95 2.53
N ALA A 37 -9.91 7.28 2.26
CA ALA A 37 -11.22 7.87 2.52
C ALA A 37 -11.47 8.08 4.02
N GLU A 38 -11.09 7.09 4.81
CA GLU A 38 -11.37 7.16 6.24
C GLU A 38 -10.52 8.19 6.95
N ASN A 39 -9.37 8.46 6.44
CA ASN A 39 -8.46 9.38 7.11
C ASN A 39 -8.50 10.79 6.53
N ARG A 40 -9.39 11.00 5.54
CA ARG A 40 -9.60 12.35 4.98
C ARG A 40 -8.31 13.02 4.60
N MET A 41 -7.50 12.31 3.86
CA MET A 41 -6.21 12.84 3.51
C MET A 41 -6.31 14.04 2.63
N LYS A 42 -5.45 15.00 2.87
CA LYS A 42 -5.42 16.16 2.04
C LYS A 42 -4.82 15.84 0.70
N LYS A 43 -3.80 15.03 0.67
CA LYS A 43 -3.11 14.80 -0.57
C LYS A 43 -2.31 13.53 -0.52
N VAL A 44 -2.43 12.72 -1.53
CA VAL A 44 -1.58 11.56 -1.70
C VAL A 44 -0.39 12.02 -2.50
N ILE A 45 0.81 11.86 -1.95
CA ILE A 45 2.01 12.32 -2.60
C ILE A 45 2.57 11.26 -3.51
N SER A 46 2.63 10.04 -3.07
CA SER A 46 3.15 8.99 -3.91
C SER A 46 2.70 7.63 -3.41
N VAL A 47 2.70 6.68 -4.31
CA VAL A 47 2.44 5.29 -3.99
C VAL A 47 3.55 4.50 -4.64
N SER A 48 4.26 3.70 -3.86
CA SER A 48 5.33 2.88 -4.40
C SER A 48 5.11 1.44 -4.05
N ASP A 49 5.45 0.55 -4.95
CA ASP A 49 5.28 -0.87 -4.74
C ASP A 49 6.61 -1.59 -4.82
N MET A 50 6.76 -2.62 -4.02
CA MET A 50 7.93 -3.46 -4.08
C MET A 50 7.49 -4.88 -3.92
N ALA A 51 8.03 -5.78 -4.69
CA ALA A 51 7.69 -7.20 -4.63
C ALA A 51 8.82 -7.99 -4.01
N THR A 52 8.45 -9.00 -3.26
CA THR A 52 9.43 -9.94 -2.72
C THR A 52 8.99 -11.34 -3.12
N THR A 53 9.92 -12.25 -3.23
CA THR A 53 9.58 -13.63 -3.56
C THR A 53 10.07 -14.54 -2.46
N ASP A 54 9.35 -15.61 -2.23
CA ASP A 54 9.83 -16.58 -1.27
C ASP A 54 10.73 -17.58 -1.99
N THR A 55 11.34 -18.48 -1.27
CA THR A 55 12.28 -19.41 -1.83
C THR A 55 11.62 -20.42 -2.74
N ASN A 56 10.35 -20.68 -2.55
CA ASN A 56 9.66 -21.64 -3.39
C ASN A 56 9.07 -21.02 -4.64
N GLY A 57 8.99 -19.71 -4.70
CA GLY A 57 8.41 -19.05 -5.83
C GLY A 57 6.92 -19.20 -5.95
N ALA A 58 6.26 -19.77 -4.96
CA ALA A 58 4.84 -20.01 -5.04
C ALA A 58 4.02 -18.76 -4.75
N THR A 59 4.56 -17.85 -3.97
CA THR A 59 3.87 -16.65 -3.61
C THR A 59 4.79 -15.47 -3.76
N ILE A 60 4.24 -14.35 -4.10
CA ILE A 60 4.98 -13.11 -4.19
C ILE A 60 4.40 -12.20 -3.15
N GLY A 61 5.23 -11.66 -2.30
CA GLY A 61 4.80 -10.64 -1.35
C GLY A 61 4.84 -9.29 -2.01
N LEU A 62 3.83 -8.49 -1.78
CA LEU A 62 3.79 -7.13 -2.29
C LEU A 62 3.73 -6.17 -1.12
N ILE A 63 4.60 -5.19 -1.16
CA ILE A 63 4.61 -4.14 -0.16
C ILE A 63 4.29 -2.84 -0.86
N ARG A 64 3.24 -2.18 -0.44
CA ARG A 64 2.83 -0.91 -1.03
C ARG A 64 2.98 0.18 0.02
N VAL A 65 3.72 1.21 -0.31
CA VAL A 65 3.97 2.32 0.59
C VAL A 65 3.23 3.54 0.07
N LEU A 66 2.35 4.08 0.90
CA LEU A 66 1.59 5.27 0.57
C LEU A 66 2.18 6.43 1.33
N THR A 67 2.58 7.47 0.63
CA THR A 67 3.07 8.69 1.25
C THR A 67 2.02 9.77 1.07
N PHE A 68 1.64 10.42 2.13
CA PHE A 68 0.56 11.39 2.08
C PHE A 68 0.81 12.57 2.99
N GLU A 69 0.10 13.62 2.73
CA GLU A 69 0.23 14.83 3.50
C GLU A 69 -0.90 14.90 4.50
N THR A 70 -0.62 15.26 5.71
CA THR A 70 -1.64 15.36 6.77
C THR A 70 -2.16 16.77 6.97
#